data_e1b2883b1f177be71d048a3e1a68eb6d
#
_entry.id   e1b2883b1f177be71d048a3e1a68eb6d
#
_cell.length_a   1.000
_cell.length_b   1.000
_cell.length_c   1.000
_cell.angle_alpha   90.00
_cell.angle_beta   90.00
_cell.angle_gamma   90.00
#
_symmetry.space_group_name_H-M   'P 1'
#
loop_
_entity.id
_entity.type
_entity.pdbx_description
1 polymer ?
#
loop_
_entity_poly.entity_id
_entity_poly.type
_entity_poly.pdbx_seq_one_letter_code
_entity_poly.pdbx_strand_id
1 'polypeptide(L)'
;MDTDFARSRRRDLIVAFVLAAIAAVVPLFVKDVYVQNIMVLTLMWGALSQSWNILSGYCGQISLGHALYFGLGAYATALLFTKFGVLPWFGMIGGGLISAVIAMALGYPCFRLRGHYFVIATIVIAEIGLLLFHNWDWAGAAMGIDIPVRGDSWLKFQFTRSKLPYFYFALALACVAWFVTWWLEDSKWGYWWRAVKDNPDAAESLGVVVFNSKMGAAAVSAFLVAVGGSFYAQFRSEEHTSELQSLV
;
A
#
# COMPACT_ATOMS: atom_id res chain seq x y z
N MET A 1 -25.68 25.54 0.94
CA MET A 1 -24.29 25.03 1.11
C MET A 1 -24.23 23.51 0.98
N ASP A 2 -25.24 22.77 1.48
CA ASP A 2 -25.23 21.29 1.43
C ASP A 2 -25.45 20.68 0.03
N THR A 3 -26.22 21.36 -0.83
CA THR A 3 -26.53 20.83 -2.18
C THR A 3 -25.35 20.86 -3.13
N ASP A 4 -24.49 21.87 -3.05
CA ASP A 4 -23.32 22.00 -3.93
C ASP A 4 -22.20 21.03 -3.51
N PHE A 5 -22.05 20.81 -2.22
CA PHE A 5 -21.11 19.83 -1.68
C PHE A 5 -21.52 18.40 -2.05
N ALA A 6 -22.80 18.04 -1.87
CA ALA A 6 -23.31 16.73 -2.28
C ALA A 6 -23.21 16.50 -3.79
N ARG A 7 -23.41 17.55 -4.60
CA ARG A 7 -23.26 17.50 -6.07
C ARG A 7 -21.79 17.30 -6.49
N SER A 8 -20.85 17.97 -5.82
CA SER A 8 -19.42 17.79 -6.07
C SER A 8 -19.00 16.34 -5.79
N ARG A 9 -19.36 15.79 -4.64
CA ARG A 9 -19.04 14.40 -4.27
C ARG A 9 -19.63 13.36 -5.22
N ARG A 10 -20.87 13.55 -5.63
CA ARG A 10 -21.50 12.66 -6.62
C ARG A 10 -20.76 12.70 -7.95
N ARG A 11 -20.30 13.87 -8.37
CA ARG A 11 -19.48 14.04 -9.57
C ARG A 11 -18.14 13.29 -9.45
N ASP A 12 -17.46 13.40 -8.30
CA ASP A 12 -16.18 12.76 -8.06
C ASP A 12 -16.30 11.23 -8.09
N LEU A 13 -17.38 10.68 -7.52
CA LEU A 13 -17.71 9.24 -7.62
C LEU A 13 -17.97 8.82 -9.08
N ILE A 14 -18.74 9.62 -9.83
CA ILE A 14 -19.04 9.30 -11.25
C ILE A 14 -17.74 9.33 -12.06
N VAL A 15 -16.91 10.34 -11.88
CA VAL A 15 -15.63 10.46 -12.59
C VAL A 15 -14.71 9.29 -12.25
N ALA A 16 -14.57 8.93 -10.97
CA ALA A 16 -13.75 7.80 -10.55
C ALA A 16 -14.27 6.49 -11.13
N PHE A 17 -15.60 6.26 -11.12
CA PHE A 17 -16.21 5.08 -11.70
C PHE A 17 -15.99 5.01 -13.21
N VAL A 18 -16.16 6.11 -13.94
CA VAL A 18 -15.93 6.19 -15.39
C VAL A 18 -14.45 5.90 -15.70
N LEU A 19 -13.51 6.51 -14.96
CA LEU A 19 -12.09 6.26 -15.14
C LEU A 19 -11.72 4.79 -14.85
N ALA A 20 -12.25 4.20 -13.79
CA ALA A 20 -12.05 2.80 -13.47
C ALA A 20 -12.64 1.87 -14.54
N ALA A 21 -13.82 2.19 -15.07
CA ALA A 21 -14.45 1.43 -16.15
C ALA A 21 -13.63 1.51 -17.45
N ILE A 22 -13.14 2.70 -17.82
CA ILE A 22 -12.24 2.87 -18.97
C ILE A 22 -10.97 2.06 -18.76
N ALA A 23 -10.32 2.19 -17.59
CA ALA A 23 -9.13 1.44 -17.27
C ALA A 23 -9.36 -0.09 -17.33
N ALA A 24 -10.52 -0.58 -16.90
CA ALA A 24 -10.85 -2.01 -16.96
C ALA A 24 -11.00 -2.56 -18.39
N VAL A 25 -11.36 -1.72 -19.35
CA VAL A 25 -11.54 -2.12 -20.74
C VAL A 25 -10.22 -2.10 -21.54
N VAL A 26 -9.30 -1.19 -21.20
CA VAL A 26 -8.03 -1.00 -21.93
C VAL A 26 -7.22 -2.29 -22.12
N PRO A 27 -6.99 -3.15 -21.07
CA PRO A 27 -6.14 -4.33 -21.22
C PRO A 27 -6.70 -5.40 -22.14
N LEU A 28 -7.99 -5.35 -22.47
CA LEU A 28 -8.61 -6.29 -23.42
C LEU A 28 -8.15 -6.05 -24.86
N PHE A 29 -7.75 -4.81 -25.18
CA PHE A 29 -7.24 -4.43 -26.50
C PHE A 29 -5.71 -4.54 -26.59
N VAL A 30 -5.01 -4.54 -25.45
CA VAL A 30 -3.55 -4.59 -25.39
C VAL A 30 -3.12 -6.05 -25.21
N LYS A 31 -2.52 -6.64 -26.25
CA LYS A 31 -2.04 -8.03 -26.23
C LYS A 31 -0.55 -8.14 -25.85
N ASP A 32 0.18 -7.04 -25.90
CA ASP A 32 1.62 -7.01 -25.58
C ASP A 32 1.82 -7.16 -24.07
N VAL A 33 2.52 -8.22 -23.69
CA VAL A 33 2.82 -8.57 -22.29
C VAL A 33 3.65 -7.49 -21.60
N TYR A 34 4.59 -6.86 -22.31
CA TYR A 34 5.40 -5.78 -21.77
C TYR A 34 4.55 -4.57 -21.38
N VAL A 35 3.63 -4.17 -22.28
CA VAL A 35 2.70 -3.06 -22.01
C VAL A 35 1.77 -3.41 -20.85
N GLN A 36 1.27 -4.66 -20.77
CA GLN A 36 0.46 -5.11 -19.65
C GLN A 36 1.21 -5.01 -18.30
N ASN A 37 2.49 -5.40 -18.26
CA ASN A 37 3.33 -5.27 -17.07
C ASN A 37 3.47 -3.81 -16.63
N ILE A 38 3.72 -2.89 -17.57
CA ILE A 38 3.79 -1.45 -17.26
C ILE A 38 2.46 -0.95 -16.68
N MET A 39 1.34 -1.37 -17.26
CA MET A 39 0.01 -0.98 -16.77
C MET A 39 -0.25 -1.47 -15.34
N VAL A 40 0.10 -2.72 -15.02
CA VAL A 40 0.01 -3.28 -13.66
C VAL A 40 0.84 -2.47 -12.67
N LEU A 41 2.10 -2.21 -13.01
CA LEU A 41 3.00 -1.42 -12.16
C LEU A 41 2.51 0.01 -11.98
N THR A 42 2.00 0.65 -13.04
CA THR A 42 1.44 2.01 -12.97
C THR A 42 0.28 2.10 -11.99
N LEU A 43 -0.68 1.16 -12.07
CA LEU A 43 -1.82 1.11 -11.15
C LEU A 43 -1.37 0.83 -9.71
N MET A 44 -0.43 -0.08 -9.52
CA MET A 44 0.13 -0.40 -8.21
C MET A 44 0.80 0.82 -7.58
N TRP A 45 1.69 1.50 -8.33
CA TRP A 45 2.35 2.72 -7.83
C TRP A 45 1.36 3.86 -7.58
N GLY A 46 0.31 3.96 -8.39
CA GLY A 46 -0.80 4.87 -8.16
C GLY A 46 -1.52 4.59 -6.82
N ALA A 47 -1.82 3.32 -6.54
CA ALA A 47 -2.42 2.89 -5.28
C ALA A 47 -1.51 3.17 -4.07
N LEU A 48 -0.20 2.92 -4.21
CA LEU A 48 0.79 3.21 -3.17
C LEU A 48 0.91 4.72 -2.90
N SER A 49 0.96 5.53 -3.95
CA SER A 49 0.99 6.99 -3.84
C SER A 49 -0.26 7.53 -3.13
N GLN A 50 -1.44 7.00 -3.46
CA GLN A 50 -2.68 7.36 -2.80
C GLN A 50 -2.69 6.94 -1.32
N SER A 51 -2.16 5.76 -1.00
CA SER A 51 -2.02 5.26 0.36
C SER A 51 -1.05 6.12 1.19
N TRP A 52 0.08 6.52 0.61
CA TRP A 52 1.04 7.43 1.20
C TRP A 52 0.44 8.81 1.46
N ASN A 53 -0.43 9.30 0.55
CA ASN A 53 -1.10 10.59 0.65
C ASN A 53 -2.00 10.71 1.89
N ILE A 54 -2.49 9.59 2.45
CA ILE A 54 -3.28 9.59 3.69
C ILE A 54 -2.47 10.22 4.85
N LEU A 55 -1.24 9.78 5.04
CA LEU A 55 -0.39 10.31 6.12
C LEU A 55 0.24 11.65 5.73
N SER A 56 0.79 11.75 4.53
CA SER A 56 1.59 12.91 4.13
C SER A 56 0.73 14.04 3.59
N GLY A 57 -0.30 13.76 2.83
CA GLY A 57 -1.18 14.75 2.22
C GLY A 57 -2.28 15.23 3.17
N TYR A 58 -3.05 14.32 3.77
CA TYR A 58 -4.18 14.69 4.62
C TYR A 58 -3.77 15.05 6.05
N CYS A 59 -2.84 14.30 6.66
CA CYS A 59 -2.39 14.54 8.03
C CYS A 59 -1.16 15.46 8.13
N GLY A 60 -0.54 15.81 6.98
CA GLY A 60 0.60 16.73 6.91
C GLY A 60 1.92 16.15 7.47
N GLN A 61 2.00 14.84 7.67
CA GLN A 61 3.21 14.18 8.19
C GLN A 61 3.98 13.52 7.03
N ILE A 62 4.91 14.26 6.43
CA ILE A 62 5.72 13.76 5.31
C ILE A 62 6.62 12.64 5.82
N SER A 63 6.33 11.40 5.42
CA SER A 63 7.10 10.21 5.76
C SER A 63 7.76 9.62 4.52
N LEU A 64 9.07 9.40 4.58
CA LEU A 64 9.84 8.70 3.55
C LEU A 64 10.14 7.24 3.95
N GLY A 65 9.61 6.79 5.09
CA GLY A 65 9.77 5.44 5.61
C GLY A 65 8.78 4.39 5.10
N HIS A 66 7.93 4.72 4.13
CA HIS A 66 6.88 3.81 3.64
C HIS A 66 7.42 2.56 2.94
N ALA A 67 8.68 2.61 2.46
CA ALA A 67 9.38 1.44 1.92
C ALA A 67 9.47 0.29 2.94
N LEU A 68 9.59 0.59 4.24
CA LEU A 68 9.56 -0.40 5.30
C LEU A 68 8.22 -1.17 5.33
N TYR A 69 7.10 -0.46 5.29
CA TYR A 69 5.77 -1.08 5.34
C TYR A 69 5.48 -1.90 4.08
N PHE A 70 5.94 -1.43 2.94
CA PHE A 70 5.91 -2.17 1.68
C PHE A 70 6.68 -3.50 1.79
N GLY A 71 7.92 -3.43 2.28
CA GLY A 71 8.78 -4.60 2.52
C GLY A 71 8.16 -5.56 3.53
N LEU A 72 7.63 -5.06 4.67
CA LEU A 72 6.97 -5.88 5.68
C LEU A 72 5.79 -6.67 5.09
N GLY A 73 4.95 -6.05 4.26
CA GLY A 73 3.86 -6.73 3.58
C GLY A 73 4.36 -7.83 2.65
N ALA A 74 5.36 -7.53 1.82
CA ALA A 74 5.99 -8.47 0.90
C ALA A 74 6.57 -9.69 1.63
N TYR A 75 7.41 -9.46 2.65
CA TYR A 75 8.05 -10.53 3.43
C TYR A 75 7.04 -11.32 4.25
N ALA A 76 6.07 -10.69 4.90
CA ALA A 76 5.04 -11.39 5.66
C ALA A 76 4.26 -12.37 4.78
N THR A 77 3.84 -11.94 3.59
CA THR A 77 3.11 -12.81 2.65
C THR A 77 4.00 -13.92 2.11
N ALA A 78 5.24 -13.61 1.71
CA ALA A 78 6.19 -14.59 1.21
C ALA A 78 6.51 -15.67 2.27
N LEU A 79 6.79 -15.28 3.52
CA LEU A 79 7.07 -16.19 4.63
C LEU A 79 5.87 -17.07 4.98
N LEU A 80 4.68 -16.48 5.09
CA LEU A 80 3.46 -17.23 5.39
C LEU A 80 3.14 -18.25 4.32
N PHE A 81 3.34 -17.90 3.05
CA PHE A 81 3.09 -18.80 1.93
C PHE A 81 4.15 -19.91 1.83
N THR A 82 5.45 -19.56 1.90
CA THR A 82 6.53 -20.52 1.68
C THR A 82 6.73 -21.48 2.84
N LYS A 83 6.68 -20.99 4.08
CA LYS A 83 7.00 -21.79 5.29
C LYS A 83 5.78 -22.41 5.96
N PHE A 84 4.63 -21.73 5.90
CA PHE A 84 3.42 -22.18 6.59
C PHE A 84 2.33 -22.66 5.63
N GLY A 85 2.49 -22.51 4.32
CA GLY A 85 1.51 -22.90 3.31
C GLY A 85 0.21 -22.07 3.36
N VAL A 86 0.22 -20.93 4.05
CA VAL A 86 -0.92 -20.02 4.16
C VAL A 86 -1.19 -19.36 2.82
N LEU A 87 -2.45 -19.31 2.41
CA LEU A 87 -2.84 -18.68 1.16
C LEU A 87 -2.43 -17.20 1.13
N PRO A 88 -1.93 -16.68 0.00
CA PRO A 88 -1.45 -15.30 -0.14
C PRO A 88 -2.48 -14.24 0.28
N TRP A 89 -3.77 -14.52 0.09
CA TRP A 89 -4.86 -13.65 0.52
C TRP A 89 -4.86 -13.34 2.02
N PHE A 90 -4.66 -14.37 2.85
CA PHE A 90 -4.50 -14.18 4.29
C PHE A 90 -3.16 -13.53 4.63
N GLY A 91 -2.12 -13.84 3.84
CA GLY A 91 -0.81 -13.18 3.95
C GLY A 91 -0.89 -11.67 3.72
N MET A 92 -1.65 -11.21 2.72
CA MET A 92 -1.86 -9.80 2.42
C MET A 92 -2.53 -9.06 3.59
N ILE A 93 -3.61 -9.65 4.14
CA ILE A 93 -4.32 -9.05 5.28
C ILE A 93 -3.44 -9.10 6.53
N GLY A 94 -2.81 -10.23 6.81
CA GLY A 94 -1.90 -10.39 7.95
C GLY A 94 -0.71 -9.46 7.89
N GLY A 95 -0.06 -9.36 6.72
CA GLY A 95 1.04 -8.42 6.46
C GLY A 95 0.62 -6.96 6.64
N GLY A 96 -0.58 -6.61 6.16
CA GLY A 96 -1.18 -5.30 6.37
C GLY A 96 -1.38 -4.98 7.86
N LEU A 97 -1.96 -5.90 8.63
CA LEU A 97 -2.18 -5.73 10.07
C LEU A 97 -0.86 -5.62 10.85
N ILE A 98 0.11 -6.49 10.56
CA ILE A 98 1.45 -6.43 11.14
C ILE A 98 2.08 -5.07 10.87
N SER A 99 2.03 -4.60 9.62
CA SER A 99 2.59 -3.29 9.23
C SER A 99 1.89 -2.13 9.92
N ALA A 100 0.57 -2.19 10.09
CA ALA A 100 -0.18 -1.18 10.83
C ALA A 100 0.24 -1.12 12.31
N VAL A 101 0.42 -2.28 12.96
CA VAL A 101 0.90 -2.37 14.36
C VAL A 101 2.33 -1.82 14.47
N ILE A 102 3.22 -2.21 13.54
CA ILE A 102 4.60 -1.71 13.50
C ILE A 102 4.62 -0.20 13.25
N ALA A 103 3.76 0.31 12.35
CA ALA A 103 3.64 1.74 12.09
C ALA A 103 3.21 2.51 13.35
N MET A 104 2.31 1.97 14.16
CA MET A 104 1.95 2.56 15.43
C MET A 104 3.10 2.49 16.44
N ALA A 105 3.80 1.37 16.55
CA ALA A 105 4.92 1.20 17.47
C ALA A 105 6.08 2.17 17.14
N LEU A 106 6.45 2.28 15.87
CA LEU A 106 7.48 3.19 15.39
C LEU A 106 7.00 4.65 15.37
N GLY A 107 5.73 4.88 15.09
CA GLY A 107 5.10 6.19 15.12
C GLY A 107 5.11 6.80 16.54
N TYR A 108 5.04 5.96 17.58
CA TYR A 108 5.01 6.44 18.96
C TYR A 108 6.19 7.35 19.31
N PRO A 109 7.46 6.98 19.11
CA PRO A 109 8.59 7.88 19.29
C PRO A 109 8.69 8.96 18.20
N CYS A 110 8.38 8.62 16.93
CA CYS A 110 8.59 9.52 15.81
C CYS A 110 7.66 10.73 15.80
N PHE A 111 6.39 10.58 16.19
CA PHE A 111 5.44 11.70 16.20
C PHE A 111 5.68 12.71 17.33
N ARG A 112 6.64 12.45 18.22
CA ARG A 112 7.16 13.44 19.16
C ARG A 112 8.15 14.42 18.51
N LEU A 113 8.71 14.03 17.34
CA LEU A 113 9.59 14.89 16.55
C LEU A 113 8.74 15.85 15.72
N ARG A 114 9.23 17.06 15.49
CA ARG A 114 8.55 18.09 14.71
C ARG A 114 9.29 18.37 13.40
N GLY A 115 8.53 18.64 12.33
CA GLY A 115 9.08 19.11 11.06
C GLY A 115 10.07 18.14 10.41
N HIS A 116 11.21 18.64 10.00
CA HIS A 116 12.23 17.89 9.25
C HIS A 116 12.84 16.70 10.03
N TYR A 117 12.86 16.77 11.36
CA TYR A 117 13.39 15.68 12.20
C TYR A 117 12.53 14.42 12.07
N PHE A 118 11.22 14.56 11.90
CA PHE A 118 10.33 13.43 11.63
C PHE A 118 10.67 12.76 10.30
N VAL A 119 10.90 13.55 9.24
CA VAL A 119 11.24 13.04 7.91
C VAL A 119 12.53 12.22 7.95
N ILE A 120 13.58 12.78 8.57
CA ILE A 120 14.88 12.10 8.72
C ILE A 120 14.73 10.80 9.53
N ALA A 121 14.00 10.84 10.64
CA ALA A 121 13.77 9.66 11.47
C ALA A 121 13.08 8.53 10.67
N THR A 122 12.10 8.87 9.80
CA THR A 122 11.41 7.85 8.98
C THR A 122 12.31 7.22 7.93
N ILE A 123 13.27 7.97 7.36
CA ILE A 123 14.28 7.41 6.43
C ILE A 123 15.18 6.42 7.19
N VAL A 124 15.73 6.85 8.34
CA VAL A 124 16.62 6.01 9.15
C VAL A 124 15.92 4.71 9.58
N ILE A 125 14.65 4.79 9.96
CA ILE A 125 13.87 3.61 10.34
C ILE A 125 13.69 2.65 9.14
N ALA A 126 13.47 3.17 7.94
CA ALA A 126 13.37 2.34 6.74
C ALA A 126 14.71 1.64 6.43
N GLU A 127 15.82 2.34 6.56
CA GLU A 127 17.16 1.77 6.38
C GLU A 127 17.48 0.71 7.44
N ILE A 128 17.14 0.95 8.71
CA ILE A 128 17.30 -0.06 9.76
C ILE A 128 16.48 -1.31 9.43
N GLY A 129 15.23 -1.13 8.96
CA GLY A 129 14.38 -2.23 8.54
C GLY A 129 14.98 -3.03 7.39
N LEU A 130 15.52 -2.35 6.37
CA LEU A 130 16.22 -2.99 5.25
C LEU A 130 17.42 -3.81 5.75
N LEU A 131 18.26 -3.23 6.61
CA LEU A 131 19.42 -3.93 7.17
C LEU A 131 19.02 -5.13 8.03
N LEU A 132 17.94 -5.03 8.80
CA LEU A 132 17.44 -6.16 9.59
C LEU A 132 17.03 -7.33 8.68
N PHE A 133 16.24 -7.10 7.62
CA PHE A 133 15.87 -8.16 6.70
C PHE A 133 17.06 -8.72 5.92
N HIS A 134 18.02 -7.88 5.55
CA HIS A 134 19.22 -8.28 4.82
C HIS A 134 20.14 -9.19 5.63
N ASN A 135 20.11 -9.08 6.96
CA ASN A 135 20.92 -9.90 7.88
C ASN A 135 20.10 -11.00 8.58
N TRP A 136 18.83 -11.17 8.24
CA TRP A 136 17.97 -12.14 8.89
C TRP A 136 17.93 -13.46 8.11
N ASP A 137 18.74 -14.43 8.50
CA ASP A 137 18.89 -15.73 7.83
C ASP A 137 17.56 -16.46 7.65
N TRP A 138 16.67 -16.41 8.63
CA TRP A 138 15.35 -17.05 8.55
C TRP A 138 14.46 -16.45 7.45
N ALA A 139 14.63 -15.19 7.11
CA ALA A 139 13.95 -14.46 6.05
C ALA A 139 14.70 -14.52 4.70
N GLY A 140 15.75 -15.35 4.59
CA GLY A 140 16.56 -15.51 3.38
C GLY A 140 17.72 -14.53 3.24
N ALA A 141 17.95 -13.68 4.25
CA ALA A 141 19.03 -12.69 4.29
C ALA A 141 19.13 -11.86 2.98
N ALA A 142 20.34 -11.72 2.43
CA ALA A 142 20.60 -10.99 1.20
C ALA A 142 20.03 -11.63 -0.07
N MET A 143 19.74 -12.93 -0.05
CA MET A 143 19.17 -13.66 -1.20
C MET A 143 17.66 -13.48 -1.33
N GLY A 144 16.98 -13.08 -0.23
CA GLY A 144 15.52 -12.93 -0.20
C GLY A 144 14.78 -14.26 -0.12
N ILE A 145 13.50 -14.26 -0.46
CA ILE A 145 12.63 -15.43 -0.42
C ILE A 145 12.06 -15.66 -1.82
N ASP A 146 12.41 -16.78 -2.41
CA ASP A 146 11.80 -17.23 -3.65
C ASP A 146 10.42 -17.84 -3.34
N ILE A 147 9.38 -17.30 -3.96
CA ILE A 147 8.03 -17.83 -3.87
C ILE A 147 7.87 -18.90 -4.94
N PRO A 148 7.68 -20.19 -4.57
CA PRO A 148 7.59 -21.25 -5.55
C PRO A 148 6.32 -21.11 -6.40
N VAL A 149 6.47 -21.01 -7.71
CA VAL A 149 5.35 -21.01 -8.65
C VAL A 149 4.90 -22.47 -8.84
N ARG A 150 3.66 -22.75 -8.37
CA ARG A 150 3.07 -24.10 -8.39
C ARG A 150 1.98 -24.28 -9.46
N GLY A 151 1.94 -23.39 -10.46
CA GLY A 151 0.98 -23.40 -11.56
C GLY A 151 -0.23 -22.49 -11.32
N ASP A 152 -1.04 -22.30 -12.36
CA ASP A 152 -2.19 -21.39 -12.35
C ASP A 152 -3.21 -21.75 -11.28
N SER A 153 -3.44 -20.84 -10.32
CA SER A 153 -4.43 -21.01 -9.28
C SER A 153 -4.88 -19.68 -8.66
N TRP A 154 -6.15 -19.41 -8.69
CA TRP A 154 -6.76 -18.26 -8.00
C TRP A 154 -6.53 -18.28 -6.48
N LEU A 155 -6.53 -19.49 -5.87
CA LEU A 155 -6.28 -19.64 -4.44
C LEU A 155 -4.86 -19.25 -4.05
N LYS A 156 -3.87 -19.58 -4.91
CA LYS A 156 -2.45 -19.29 -4.67
C LYS A 156 -2.03 -17.93 -5.24
N PHE A 157 -2.95 -17.21 -5.84
CA PHE A 157 -2.69 -15.92 -6.50
C PHE A 157 -1.54 -16.00 -7.53
N GLN A 158 -1.54 -17.08 -8.35
CA GLN A 158 -0.53 -17.35 -9.37
C GLN A 158 -1.21 -17.52 -10.73
N PHE A 159 -0.82 -16.72 -11.74
CA PHE A 159 -1.42 -16.68 -13.08
C PHE A 159 -0.34 -16.62 -14.15
N THR A 160 0.26 -17.78 -14.46
CA THR A 160 1.38 -17.89 -15.42
C THR A 160 0.95 -17.67 -16.87
N ARG A 161 -0.31 -17.95 -17.22
CA ARG A 161 -0.81 -17.85 -18.59
C ARG A 161 -1.21 -16.47 -19.06
N SER A 162 -1.60 -15.59 -18.12
CA SER A 162 -2.11 -14.26 -18.46
C SER A 162 -1.81 -13.26 -17.36
N LYS A 163 -1.39 -12.05 -17.73
CA LYS A 163 -1.19 -10.93 -16.80
C LYS A 163 -2.49 -10.19 -16.48
N LEU A 164 -3.59 -10.50 -17.15
CA LEU A 164 -4.88 -9.85 -16.94
C LEU A 164 -5.40 -9.93 -15.50
N PRO A 165 -5.33 -11.06 -14.77
CA PRO A 165 -5.78 -11.11 -13.39
C PRO A 165 -4.99 -10.17 -12.48
N TYR A 166 -3.67 -10.05 -12.69
CA TYR A 166 -2.84 -9.10 -11.94
C TYR A 166 -3.24 -7.66 -12.21
N PHE A 167 -3.55 -7.34 -13.47
CA PHE A 167 -4.05 -6.01 -13.82
C PHE A 167 -5.35 -5.67 -13.08
N TYR A 168 -6.32 -6.57 -13.09
CA TYR A 168 -7.60 -6.33 -12.41
C TYR A 168 -7.43 -6.24 -10.90
N PHE A 169 -6.49 -6.99 -10.33
CA PHE A 169 -6.18 -6.86 -8.91
C PHE A 169 -5.50 -5.53 -8.58
N ALA A 170 -4.54 -5.09 -9.39
CA ALA A 170 -3.90 -3.78 -9.23
C ALA A 170 -4.94 -2.63 -9.38
N LEU A 171 -5.87 -2.77 -10.32
CA LEU A 171 -6.98 -1.83 -10.48
C LEU A 171 -7.90 -1.83 -9.24
N ALA A 172 -8.24 -3.01 -8.72
CA ALA A 172 -9.04 -3.13 -7.50
C ALA A 172 -8.31 -2.49 -6.30
N LEU A 173 -7.00 -2.71 -6.16
CA LEU A 173 -6.18 -2.09 -5.13
C LEU A 173 -6.19 -0.55 -5.23
N ALA A 174 -6.05 -0.01 -6.45
CA ALA A 174 -6.12 1.43 -6.70
C ALA A 174 -7.52 1.99 -6.37
N CYS A 175 -8.57 1.30 -6.77
CA CYS A 175 -9.94 1.69 -6.44
C CYS A 175 -10.21 1.64 -4.93
N VAL A 176 -9.71 0.61 -4.23
CA VAL A 176 -9.83 0.50 -2.76
C VAL A 176 -9.07 1.61 -2.06
N ALA A 177 -7.82 1.89 -2.45
CA ALA A 177 -7.03 2.97 -1.88
C ALA A 177 -7.73 4.34 -2.07
N TRP A 178 -8.25 4.59 -3.29
CA TRP A 178 -9.02 5.79 -3.58
C TRP A 178 -10.32 5.86 -2.75
N PHE A 179 -11.08 4.76 -2.69
CA PHE A 179 -12.34 4.70 -1.95
C PHE A 179 -12.15 4.91 -0.44
N VAL A 180 -11.12 4.28 0.13
CA VAL A 180 -10.76 4.46 1.56
C VAL A 180 -10.44 5.92 1.83
N THR A 181 -9.64 6.56 0.98
CA THR A 181 -9.30 7.98 1.14
C THR A 181 -10.54 8.88 1.02
N TRP A 182 -11.35 8.65 0.00
CA TRP A 182 -12.59 9.40 -0.23
C TRP A 182 -13.59 9.25 0.92
N TRP A 183 -13.71 8.02 1.48
CA TRP A 183 -14.59 7.77 2.63
C TRP A 183 -14.05 8.40 3.91
N LEU A 184 -12.75 8.32 4.15
CA LEU A 184 -12.09 8.90 5.31
C LEU A 184 -12.12 10.43 5.30
N GLU A 185 -12.07 11.04 4.13
CA GLU A 185 -12.06 12.49 3.98
C GLU A 185 -13.26 13.17 4.65
N ASP A 186 -14.44 12.55 4.63
CA ASP A 186 -15.67 13.07 5.26
C ASP A 186 -15.97 12.47 6.62
N SER A 187 -15.14 11.55 7.08
CA SER A 187 -15.22 11.02 8.41
C SER A 187 -14.68 12.01 9.44
N LYS A 188 -14.99 11.79 10.71
CA LYS A 188 -14.38 12.55 11.82
C LYS A 188 -12.84 12.53 11.73
N TRP A 189 -12.25 11.41 11.28
CA TRP A 189 -10.81 11.27 11.12
C TRP A 189 -10.25 12.21 10.06
N GLY A 190 -10.91 12.35 8.90
CA GLY A 190 -10.48 13.26 7.83
C GLY A 190 -10.53 14.73 8.26
N TYR A 191 -11.56 15.13 9.02
CA TYR A 191 -11.61 16.48 9.60
C TYR A 191 -10.49 16.71 10.61
N TRP A 192 -10.20 15.75 11.48
CA TRP A 192 -9.13 15.86 12.45
C TRP A 192 -7.75 15.89 11.77
N TRP A 193 -7.53 15.07 10.74
CA TRP A 193 -6.27 15.07 9.99
C TRP A 193 -6.02 16.43 9.33
N ARG A 194 -7.01 17.01 8.66
CA ARG A 194 -6.89 18.34 8.07
C ARG A 194 -6.62 19.41 9.11
N ALA A 195 -7.33 19.41 10.23
CA ALA A 195 -7.08 20.34 11.35
C ALA A 195 -5.65 20.21 11.89
N VAL A 196 -5.15 18.97 12.07
CA VAL A 196 -3.78 18.69 12.51
C VAL A 196 -2.75 19.13 11.47
N LYS A 197 -3.04 18.98 10.17
CA LYS A 197 -2.19 19.45 9.09
C LYS A 197 -2.05 20.97 9.08
N ASP A 198 -3.17 21.69 9.24
CA ASP A 198 -3.19 23.15 9.15
C ASP A 198 -2.51 23.80 10.37
N ASN A 199 -2.88 23.39 11.57
CA ASN A 199 -2.26 23.87 12.81
C ASN A 199 -2.47 22.86 13.96
N PRO A 200 -1.46 22.07 14.34
CA PRO A 200 -1.58 21.09 15.41
C PRO A 200 -1.96 21.70 16.78
N ASP A 201 -1.39 22.85 17.11
CA ASP A 201 -1.60 23.48 18.42
C ASP A 201 -3.03 24.06 18.52
N ALA A 202 -3.56 24.61 17.41
CA ALA A 202 -4.97 25.06 17.34
C ALA A 202 -5.94 23.87 17.38
N ALA A 203 -5.62 22.77 16.69
CA ALA A 203 -6.44 21.56 16.72
C ALA A 203 -6.52 20.95 18.12
N GLU A 204 -5.42 20.94 18.86
CA GLU A 204 -5.37 20.48 20.25
C GLU A 204 -6.21 21.37 21.17
N SER A 205 -6.20 22.68 20.97
CA SER A 205 -7.04 23.64 21.73
C SER A 205 -8.53 23.41 21.50
N LEU A 206 -8.91 22.85 20.35
CA LEU A 206 -10.29 22.47 20.02
C LEU A 206 -10.66 21.04 20.47
N GLY A 207 -9.76 20.36 21.23
CA GLY A 207 -9.98 19.02 21.77
C GLY A 207 -9.62 17.86 20.84
N VAL A 208 -8.95 18.11 19.71
CA VAL A 208 -8.43 17.05 18.84
C VAL A 208 -7.17 16.45 19.47
N VAL A 209 -7.18 15.13 19.71
CA VAL A 209 -5.98 14.43 20.18
C VAL A 209 -5.03 14.24 19.00
N VAL A 210 -4.13 15.21 18.80
CA VAL A 210 -3.18 15.28 17.66
C VAL A 210 -2.38 14.00 17.49
N PHE A 211 -1.87 13.45 18.60
CA PHE A 211 -1.08 12.23 18.59
C PHE A 211 -1.88 11.03 18.03
N ASN A 212 -3.09 10.80 18.52
CA ASN A 212 -3.94 9.69 18.07
C ASN A 212 -4.35 9.86 16.60
N SER A 213 -4.59 11.09 16.17
CA SER A 213 -4.89 11.41 14.77
C SER A 213 -3.76 11.02 13.84
N LYS A 214 -2.51 11.37 14.17
CA LYS A 214 -1.31 10.97 13.42
C LYS A 214 -1.13 9.45 13.42
N MET A 215 -1.30 8.79 14.56
CA MET A 215 -1.21 7.34 14.69
C MET A 215 -2.22 6.60 13.82
N GLY A 216 -3.48 7.08 13.80
CA GLY A 216 -4.52 6.52 12.95
C GLY A 216 -4.20 6.65 11.46
N ALA A 217 -3.73 7.83 11.02
CA ALA A 217 -3.31 8.05 9.64
C ALA A 217 -2.14 7.13 9.25
N ALA A 218 -1.14 6.97 10.12
CA ALA A 218 0.00 6.08 9.89
C ALA A 218 -0.43 4.61 9.78
N ALA A 219 -1.32 4.15 10.65
CA ALA A 219 -1.79 2.77 10.64
C ALA A 219 -2.55 2.43 9.35
N VAL A 220 -3.48 3.29 8.91
CA VAL A 220 -4.23 3.08 7.66
C VAL A 220 -3.32 3.14 6.45
N SER A 221 -2.43 4.14 6.38
CA SER A 221 -1.46 4.28 5.30
C SER A 221 -0.53 3.08 5.20
N ALA A 222 0.06 2.64 6.32
CA ALA A 222 0.95 1.48 6.38
C ALA A 222 0.25 0.17 5.99
N PHE A 223 -1.00 -0.03 6.42
CA PHE A 223 -1.82 -1.18 6.05
C PHE A 223 -1.97 -1.29 4.53
N LEU A 224 -2.42 -0.21 3.88
CA LEU A 224 -2.66 -0.19 2.44
C LEU A 224 -1.36 -0.36 1.64
N VAL A 225 -0.27 0.29 2.08
CA VAL A 225 1.06 0.15 1.46
C VAL A 225 1.57 -1.29 1.58
N ALA A 226 1.38 -1.95 2.73
CA ALA A 226 1.79 -3.33 2.94
C ALA A 226 1.00 -4.33 2.07
N VAL A 227 -0.30 -4.10 1.87
CA VAL A 227 -1.10 -4.90 0.92
C VAL A 227 -0.54 -4.76 -0.50
N GLY A 228 -0.14 -3.54 -0.91
CA GLY A 228 0.55 -3.30 -2.18
C GLY A 228 1.90 -4.02 -2.27
N GLY A 229 2.68 -4.05 -1.19
CA GLY A 229 3.94 -4.81 -1.11
C GLY A 229 3.73 -6.32 -1.24
N SER A 230 2.69 -6.84 -0.59
CA SER A 230 2.29 -8.25 -0.70
C SER A 230 1.92 -8.63 -2.14
N PHE A 231 1.16 -7.78 -2.81
CA PHE A 231 0.83 -7.93 -4.22
C PHE A 231 2.09 -7.95 -5.11
N TYR A 232 2.99 -6.99 -4.88
CA TYR A 232 4.24 -6.89 -5.66
C TYR A 232 5.10 -8.15 -5.53
N ALA A 233 5.22 -8.72 -4.33
CA ALA A 233 5.99 -9.94 -4.11
C ALA A 233 5.47 -11.12 -4.95
N GLN A 234 4.15 -11.29 -5.04
CA GLN A 234 3.53 -12.33 -5.87
C GLN A 234 3.71 -12.06 -7.36
N PHE A 235 3.49 -10.82 -7.79
CA PHE A 235 3.64 -10.42 -9.18
C PHE A 235 5.08 -10.59 -9.68
N ARG A 236 6.07 -10.16 -8.88
CA ARG A 236 7.49 -10.23 -9.26
C ARG A 236 8.05 -11.65 -9.29
N SER A 237 7.60 -12.51 -8.38
CA SER A 237 7.96 -13.92 -8.36
C SER A 237 7.61 -14.65 -9.66
N GLU A 238 6.46 -14.36 -10.24
CA GLU A 238 6.07 -14.96 -11.51
C GLU A 238 6.82 -14.41 -12.71
N GLU A 239 7.17 -13.12 -12.69
CA GLU A 239 7.92 -12.48 -13.75
C GLU A 239 9.29 -13.17 -13.92
N HIS A 240 10.02 -13.37 -12.83
CA HIS A 240 11.31 -14.11 -12.86
C HIS A 240 11.17 -15.54 -13.36
N THR A 241 10.13 -16.24 -12.96
CA THR A 241 9.91 -17.63 -13.41
C THR A 241 9.61 -17.71 -14.90
N SER A 242 8.82 -16.77 -15.43
CA SER A 242 8.49 -16.72 -16.85
C SER A 242 9.69 -16.36 -17.73
N GLU A 243 10.58 -15.49 -17.26
CA GLU A 243 11.83 -15.15 -17.95
C GLU A 243 12.76 -16.38 -18.04
N LEU A 244 12.93 -17.13 -16.94
CA LEU A 244 13.74 -18.34 -16.93
C LEU A 244 13.19 -19.44 -17.86
N GLN A 245 11.86 -19.60 -17.95
CA GLN A 245 11.23 -20.55 -18.86
C GLN A 245 11.37 -20.17 -20.32
N SER A 246 11.52 -18.91 -20.66
CA SER A 246 11.74 -18.45 -22.03
C SER A 246 13.17 -18.67 -22.53
N LEU A 247 14.12 -18.96 -21.64
CA LEU A 247 15.54 -19.21 -21.96
C LEU A 247 15.87 -20.69 -22.13
N VAL A 248 14.92 -21.61 -21.85
CA VAL A 248 15.05 -23.06 -22.01
C VAL A 248 14.24 -23.55 -23.21
#